data_fccbaf3de4627b9f2e96485636c4fd37
#
_entry.id   fccbaf3de4627b9f2e96485636c4fd37
#
_cell.length_a   1.000
_cell.length_b   1.000
_cell.length_c   1.000
_cell.angle_alpha   90.00
_cell.angle_beta   90.00
_cell.angle_gamma   90.00
#
_symmetry.space_group_name_H-M   'P 1'
#
loop_
_entity.id
_entity.type
_entity.pdbx_description
1 polymer ?
#
loop_
_entity_poly.entity_id
_entity_poly.type
_entity_poly.pdbx_seq_one_letter_code
_entity_poly.pdbx_strand_id
1 'polypeptide(L)'
;MSFLSVRSTSKKESESPRWFAGISISGDGRHIESSMIGVHGQGGGAPIEIRKAMSFDLPQEITNSYNDLQRSVSGGFRHPSETRSVPEGFVDTALLFHVRRELASVEEEAFDELLSESRLSGRDVLALGIHDPGVRCSTPHGIFYQSLCDASFLAEQTGMNVIDGFPLPDIASRGCGGPVFALPTWIFLKSEEQNRLLLDLGRTARITFLPQAVNSFSSQKIDCQDIVPCGSLLDALTWELTHGKQTIDLGGKLTVQGCQIPELLAELRFLAKSPTAWNPLGLSPEPFITAALRKTTVGHSYQDVLSTACYFIAETIAEKMLNKLDETGVEAEILLTGSARQHGMLLNLISTALHQRPMVSITRYGFPSEAFDSLCVALLSLMCVDRIPGSLPHLTGADTTQSLGCLTFGSVANWQRLLQSMLRTKPTVQTLRSAA
;
A
#
# COMPACT_ATOMS: atom_id res chain seq x y z
N MET A 1 -1.42 -20.31 -17.67
CA MET A 1 -0.70 -20.00 -16.41
C MET A 1 -1.55 -20.53 -15.28
N SER A 2 -1.03 -21.44 -14.44
CA SER A 2 -1.71 -21.77 -13.18
C SER A 2 -1.26 -20.75 -12.15
N PHE A 3 -2.20 -19.96 -11.64
CA PHE A 3 -1.91 -18.96 -10.62
C PHE A 3 -2.03 -19.58 -9.23
N LEU A 4 -1.28 -18.99 -8.27
CA LEU A 4 -1.33 -19.33 -6.85
C LEU A 4 -2.79 -19.39 -6.36
N SER A 5 -3.15 -20.40 -5.59
CA SER A 5 -4.48 -20.54 -5.00
C SER A 5 -4.36 -20.54 -3.48
N VAL A 6 -5.22 -19.79 -2.81
CA VAL A 6 -5.36 -19.85 -1.35
C VAL A 6 -6.33 -20.98 -1.01
N ARG A 7 -5.91 -21.99 -0.23
CA ARG A 7 -6.76 -23.09 0.21
C ARG A 7 -6.78 -23.19 1.73
N SER A 8 -7.96 -23.45 2.26
CA SER A 8 -8.10 -24.04 3.59
C SER A 8 -7.70 -25.54 3.50
N THR A 9 -6.92 -25.99 4.45
CA THR A 9 -6.24 -27.27 4.54
C THR A 9 -7.10 -28.50 4.20
N SER A 10 -6.76 -29.21 3.13
CA SER A 10 -7.09 -30.64 2.97
C SER A 10 -5.78 -31.44 2.81
N LYS A 11 -5.65 -32.52 3.60
CA LYS A 11 -4.49 -33.40 3.65
C LYS A 11 -4.12 -33.96 2.28
N LYS A 12 -2.93 -33.60 1.76
CA LYS A 12 -2.11 -34.44 0.89
C LYS A 12 -0.69 -34.36 1.42
N GLU A 13 0.02 -35.48 1.47
CA GLU A 13 1.43 -35.57 1.85
C GLU A 13 2.21 -34.50 1.11
N SER A 14 2.72 -33.50 1.84
CA SER A 14 3.32 -32.32 1.27
C SER A 14 4.74 -32.17 1.78
N GLU A 15 5.64 -31.87 0.85
CA GLU A 15 6.89 -31.20 1.20
C GLU A 15 6.58 -30.08 2.22
N SER A 16 7.46 -29.91 3.21
CA SER A 16 7.33 -28.81 4.19
C SER A 16 7.23 -27.48 3.45
N PRO A 17 6.32 -26.58 3.89
CA PRO A 17 6.12 -25.32 3.20
C PRO A 17 7.40 -24.46 3.21
N ARG A 18 7.59 -23.69 2.17
CA ARG A 18 8.60 -22.63 2.08
C ARG A 18 8.02 -21.37 2.74
N TRP A 19 8.65 -20.89 3.78
CA TRP A 19 8.17 -19.74 4.54
C TRP A 19 8.78 -18.43 4.05
N PHE A 20 7.94 -17.40 3.90
CA PHE A 20 8.31 -16.04 3.55
C PHE A 20 7.66 -15.08 4.53
N ALA A 21 8.44 -14.16 5.07
CA ALA A 21 7.93 -13.08 5.90
C ALA A 21 7.77 -11.79 5.08
N GLY A 22 6.80 -10.98 5.44
CA GLY A 22 6.60 -9.65 4.89
C GLY A 22 6.35 -8.64 5.99
N ILE A 23 7.02 -7.51 5.92
CA ILE A 23 6.82 -6.34 6.77
C ILE A 23 6.47 -5.15 5.88
N SER A 24 5.48 -4.37 6.28
CA SER A 24 5.06 -3.15 5.60
C SER A 24 4.89 -2.01 6.59
N ILE A 25 5.45 -0.86 6.28
CA ILE A 25 5.18 0.39 6.99
C ILE A 25 3.99 1.07 6.32
N SER A 26 2.98 1.43 7.09
CA SER A 26 1.82 2.17 6.57
C SER A 26 2.23 3.50 5.96
N GLY A 27 1.50 3.93 4.94
CA GLY A 27 1.82 5.17 4.22
C GLY A 27 1.83 6.43 5.10
N ASP A 28 1.15 6.42 6.24
CA ASP A 28 1.12 7.51 7.21
C ASP A 28 2.19 7.38 8.30
N GLY A 29 3.00 6.32 8.27
CA GLY A 29 4.04 6.06 9.26
C GLY A 29 3.51 5.81 10.68
N ARG A 30 2.26 5.34 10.83
CA ARG A 30 1.64 5.08 12.14
C ARG A 30 1.66 3.63 12.55
N HIS A 31 1.66 2.73 11.57
CA HIS A 31 1.57 1.29 11.81
C HIS A 31 2.67 0.54 11.07
N ILE A 32 3.12 -0.50 11.69
CA ILE A 32 3.93 -1.54 11.07
C ILE A 32 3.11 -2.82 11.03
N GLU A 33 3.07 -3.43 9.86
CA GLU A 33 2.38 -4.69 9.62
C GLU A 33 3.40 -5.79 9.40
N SER A 34 3.16 -6.97 9.93
CA SER A 34 3.99 -8.15 9.69
C SER A 34 3.15 -9.39 9.39
N SER A 35 3.63 -10.22 8.47
CA SER A 35 2.94 -11.46 8.10
C SER A 35 3.90 -12.57 7.70
N MET A 36 3.46 -13.80 7.89
CA MET A 36 4.14 -15.02 7.50
C MET A 36 3.26 -15.86 6.59
N ILE A 37 3.75 -16.16 5.39
CA ILE A 37 3.09 -17.07 4.46
C ILE A 37 3.92 -18.32 4.22
N GLY A 38 3.23 -19.46 4.10
CA GLY A 38 3.79 -20.73 3.70
C GLY A 38 3.34 -21.12 2.29
N VAL A 39 4.25 -21.65 1.48
CA VAL A 39 3.96 -22.04 0.10
C VAL A 39 4.28 -23.50 -0.09
N HIS A 40 3.27 -24.30 -0.46
CA HIS A 40 3.38 -25.72 -0.68
C HIS A 40 3.68 -26.04 -2.15
N GLY A 41 4.94 -26.40 -2.43
CA GLY A 41 5.39 -26.66 -3.79
C GLY A 41 6.03 -25.45 -4.47
N GLN A 42 6.02 -25.43 -5.79
CA GLN A 42 6.75 -24.46 -6.61
C GLN A 42 5.86 -23.91 -7.75
N GLY A 43 6.20 -22.67 -8.18
CA GLY A 43 5.57 -22.02 -9.32
C GLY A 43 4.27 -21.31 -9.01
N GLY A 44 3.73 -20.63 -10.02
CA GLY A 44 2.60 -19.69 -9.89
C GLY A 44 1.23 -20.30 -9.56
N GLY A 45 1.14 -21.60 -9.28
CA GLY A 45 -0.09 -22.28 -8.87
C GLY A 45 -0.01 -22.95 -7.50
N ALA A 46 1.09 -22.76 -6.79
CA ALA A 46 1.29 -23.39 -5.48
C ALA A 46 0.29 -22.84 -4.45
N PRO A 47 -0.31 -23.69 -3.59
CA PRO A 47 -1.16 -23.22 -2.51
C PRO A 47 -0.39 -22.36 -1.53
N ILE A 48 -1.01 -21.26 -1.10
CA ILE A 48 -0.49 -20.37 -0.07
C ILE A 48 -1.31 -20.57 1.20
N GLU A 49 -0.63 -20.70 2.34
CA GLU A 49 -1.23 -20.62 3.66
C GLU A 49 -0.77 -19.37 4.38
N ILE A 50 -1.67 -18.69 5.08
CA ILE A 50 -1.34 -17.59 5.98
C ILE A 50 -1.12 -18.18 7.36
N ARG A 51 0.11 -18.07 7.88
CA ARG A 51 0.47 -18.59 9.20
C ARG A 51 0.12 -17.62 10.30
N LYS A 52 0.49 -16.37 10.11
CA LYS A 52 0.23 -15.27 11.04
C LYS A 52 0.21 -13.95 10.27
N ALA A 53 -0.55 -12.99 10.77
CA ALA A 53 -0.52 -11.61 10.31
C ALA A 53 -0.90 -10.71 11.49
N MET A 54 -0.15 -9.63 11.68
CA MET A 54 -0.22 -8.74 12.84
C MET A 54 0.02 -7.30 12.40
N SER A 55 -0.45 -6.35 13.22
CA SER A 55 -0.17 -4.92 13.05
C SER A 55 0.05 -4.29 14.41
N PHE A 56 1.00 -3.38 14.48
CA PHE A 56 1.37 -2.64 15.69
C PHE A 56 1.44 -1.15 15.39
N ASP A 57 1.18 -0.34 16.41
CA ASP A 57 1.40 1.10 16.33
C ASP A 57 2.90 1.41 16.38
N LEU A 58 3.38 2.26 15.47
CA LEU A 58 4.74 2.79 15.55
C LEU A 58 4.86 3.80 16.71
N PRO A 59 6.01 3.84 17.40
CA PRO A 59 6.28 4.88 18.39
C PRO A 59 6.06 6.28 17.83
N GLN A 60 5.43 7.16 18.61
CA GLN A 60 5.06 8.51 18.16
C GLN A 60 6.26 9.32 17.67
N GLU A 61 7.43 9.12 18.25
CA GLU A 61 8.67 9.80 17.85
C GLU A 61 9.09 9.40 16.43
N ILE A 62 8.99 8.11 16.09
CA ILE A 62 9.30 7.60 14.76
C ILE A 62 8.26 8.11 13.75
N THR A 63 6.97 8.05 14.12
CA THR A 63 5.89 8.61 13.30
C THR A 63 6.11 10.09 12.98
N ASN A 64 6.53 10.88 13.96
CA ASN A 64 6.83 12.29 13.77
C ASN A 64 8.02 12.50 12.82
N SER A 65 9.15 11.83 13.07
CA SER A 65 10.34 11.89 12.24
C SER A 65 10.07 11.45 10.80
N TYR A 66 9.28 10.39 10.62
CA TYR A 66 8.84 9.92 9.32
C TYR A 66 7.99 10.97 8.58
N ASN A 67 7.01 11.56 9.27
CA ASN A 67 6.16 12.58 8.67
C ASN A 67 6.94 13.87 8.34
N ASP A 68 7.92 14.26 9.16
CA ASP A 68 8.80 15.39 8.89
C ASP A 68 9.65 15.13 7.64
N LEU A 69 10.17 13.90 7.48
CA LEU A 69 10.88 13.49 6.27
C LEU A 69 9.98 13.59 5.04
N GLN A 70 8.76 13.04 5.10
CA GLN A 70 7.81 13.08 3.98
C GLN A 70 7.43 14.52 3.60
N ARG A 71 7.23 15.40 4.58
CA ARG A 71 6.96 16.84 4.33
C ARG A 71 8.16 17.53 3.69
N SER A 72 9.38 17.21 4.09
CA SER A 72 10.60 17.80 3.52
C SER A 72 10.75 17.51 2.02
N VAL A 73 10.27 16.34 1.59
CA VAL A 73 10.34 15.88 0.19
C VAL A 73 9.22 16.47 -0.67
N SER A 74 8.01 16.52 -0.14
CA SER A 74 6.83 16.94 -0.89
C SER A 74 6.70 18.46 -1.06
N GLY A 75 7.59 19.25 -0.49
CA GLY A 75 7.41 20.73 -0.45
C GLY A 75 6.18 21.17 0.34
N GLY A 76 5.65 20.29 1.21
CA GLY A 76 4.39 20.46 1.92
C GLY A 76 4.35 21.64 2.88
N PHE A 77 3.14 21.99 3.27
CA PHE A 77 2.78 23.10 4.16
C PHE A 77 3.69 23.15 5.40
N ARG A 78 4.50 24.19 5.51
CA ARG A 78 5.32 24.46 6.70
C ARG A 78 4.54 25.38 7.64
N HIS A 79 4.54 25.03 8.90
CA HIS A 79 4.02 25.95 9.92
C HIS A 79 4.88 27.23 9.91
N PRO A 80 4.27 28.43 9.95
CA PRO A 80 5.01 29.73 9.88
C PRO A 80 6.08 29.92 10.95
N SER A 81 6.09 29.09 12.02
CA SER A 81 7.06 29.14 13.11
C SER A 81 8.32 28.28 12.87
N GLU A 82 8.41 27.49 11.81
CA GLU A 82 9.56 26.63 11.55
C GLU A 82 10.66 27.40 10.77
N THR A 83 11.73 27.73 11.48
CA THR A 83 12.87 28.53 10.94
C THR A 83 13.95 27.72 10.20
N ARG A 84 13.79 26.42 9.98
CA ARG A 84 14.74 25.63 9.20
C ARG A 84 14.44 25.76 7.70
N SER A 85 15.24 26.57 7.03
CA SER A 85 15.19 26.77 5.58
C SER A 85 15.95 25.65 4.83
N VAL A 86 15.32 24.49 4.67
CA VAL A 86 15.77 23.58 3.62
C VAL A 86 15.06 24.03 2.34
N PRO A 87 15.75 24.31 1.23
CA PRO A 87 15.11 24.66 -0.02
C PRO A 87 14.16 23.57 -0.50
N GLU A 88 13.09 23.95 -1.21
CA GLU A 88 12.16 22.97 -1.81
C GLU A 88 12.92 21.95 -2.66
N GLY A 89 12.63 20.66 -2.44
CA GLY A 89 13.25 19.56 -3.17
C GLY A 89 14.57 19.04 -2.58
N PHE A 90 15.00 19.52 -1.42
CA PHE A 90 16.17 18.97 -0.72
C PHE A 90 15.70 18.07 0.44
N VAL A 91 16.18 16.84 0.43
CA VAL A 91 15.99 15.90 1.56
C VAL A 91 17.06 16.20 2.61
N ASP A 92 16.62 16.37 3.87
CA ASP A 92 17.56 16.39 4.99
C ASP A 92 18.16 14.99 5.15
N THR A 93 19.42 14.83 4.72
CA THR A 93 20.12 13.55 4.74
C THR A 93 20.32 13.01 6.16
N ALA A 94 20.50 13.88 7.16
CA ALA A 94 20.62 13.46 8.54
C ALA A 94 19.29 12.88 9.05
N LEU A 95 18.18 13.54 8.75
CA LEU A 95 16.85 13.05 9.07
C LEU A 95 16.54 11.74 8.34
N LEU A 96 16.90 11.64 7.05
CA LEU A 96 16.74 10.41 6.28
C LEU A 96 17.46 9.22 6.94
N PHE A 97 18.73 9.39 7.31
CA PHE A 97 19.49 8.32 7.97
C PHE A 97 18.97 8.02 9.38
N HIS A 98 18.50 9.02 10.11
CA HIS A 98 17.87 8.81 11.41
C HIS A 98 16.60 7.96 11.27
N VAL A 99 15.68 8.35 10.39
CA VAL A 99 14.43 7.62 10.15
C VAL A 99 14.70 6.18 9.68
N ARG A 100 15.65 5.99 8.78
CA ARG A 100 16.05 4.64 8.32
C ARG A 100 16.52 3.75 9.46
N ARG A 101 17.31 4.29 10.40
CA ARG A 101 17.81 3.53 11.54
C ARG A 101 16.71 3.20 12.55
N GLU A 102 15.85 4.15 12.85
CA GLU A 102 14.71 3.96 13.75
C GLU A 102 13.73 2.90 13.19
N LEU A 103 13.39 3.00 11.91
CA LEU A 103 12.52 2.01 11.25
C LEU A 103 13.15 0.62 11.26
N ALA A 104 14.44 0.50 10.96
CA ALA A 104 15.12 -0.79 10.93
C ALA A 104 15.08 -1.51 12.30
N SER A 105 15.17 -0.76 13.40
CA SER A 105 15.05 -1.34 14.75
C SER A 105 13.64 -1.88 15.02
N VAL A 106 12.61 -1.16 14.60
CA VAL A 106 11.22 -1.62 14.77
C VAL A 106 10.88 -2.76 13.81
N GLU A 107 11.43 -2.77 12.60
CA GLU A 107 11.29 -3.86 11.63
C GLU A 107 11.93 -5.16 12.17
N GLU A 108 13.09 -5.07 12.84
CA GLU A 108 13.74 -6.19 13.54
C GLU A 108 12.83 -6.73 14.64
N GLU A 109 12.34 -5.87 15.54
CA GLU A 109 11.43 -6.25 16.64
C GLU A 109 10.15 -6.90 16.10
N ALA A 110 9.54 -6.33 15.06
CA ALA A 110 8.35 -6.88 14.44
C ALA A 110 8.59 -8.25 13.79
N PHE A 111 9.77 -8.49 13.24
CA PHE A 111 10.15 -9.79 12.70
C PHE A 111 10.36 -10.83 13.81
N ASP A 112 11.02 -10.49 14.91
CA ASP A 112 11.23 -11.38 16.04
C ASP A 112 9.90 -11.78 16.69
N GLU A 113 8.98 -10.84 16.86
CA GLU A 113 7.64 -11.12 17.36
C GLU A 113 6.85 -12.00 16.38
N LEU A 114 6.96 -11.74 15.08
CA LEU A 114 6.34 -12.58 14.04
C LEU A 114 6.85 -14.02 14.09
N LEU A 115 8.13 -14.25 14.28
CA LEU A 115 8.72 -15.58 14.43
C LEU A 115 8.17 -16.28 15.67
N SER A 116 8.13 -15.58 16.81
CA SER A 116 7.61 -16.09 18.08
C SER A 116 6.14 -16.51 17.94
N GLU A 117 5.30 -15.64 17.43
CA GLU A 117 3.85 -15.87 17.25
C GLU A 117 3.54 -16.94 16.20
N SER A 118 4.39 -17.05 15.16
CA SER A 118 4.29 -18.09 14.13
C SER A 118 4.78 -19.46 14.61
N ARG A 119 5.51 -19.50 15.74
CA ARG A 119 6.24 -20.67 16.25
C ARG A 119 7.23 -21.22 15.20
N LEU A 120 7.90 -20.31 14.53
CA LEU A 120 8.95 -20.59 13.57
C LEU A 120 10.27 -19.98 14.04
N SER A 121 11.36 -20.47 13.49
CA SER A 121 12.69 -19.88 13.70
C SER A 121 13.17 -19.22 12.41
N GLY A 122 14.15 -18.34 12.49
CA GLY A 122 14.76 -17.75 11.30
C GLY A 122 15.34 -18.79 10.32
N ARG A 123 15.59 -20.04 10.79
CA ARG A 123 16.03 -21.13 9.91
C ARG A 123 14.93 -21.70 9.03
N ASP A 124 13.67 -21.48 9.39
CA ASP A 124 12.52 -21.97 8.63
C ASP A 124 12.15 -20.98 7.52
N VAL A 125 12.49 -19.70 7.67
CA VAL A 125 12.16 -18.61 6.75
C VAL A 125 13.23 -18.45 5.68
N LEU A 126 12.84 -18.35 4.42
CA LEU A 126 13.76 -18.22 3.28
C LEU A 126 14.15 -16.77 3.00
N ALA A 127 13.21 -15.85 3.11
CA ALA A 127 13.43 -14.44 2.91
C ALA A 127 12.45 -13.59 3.73
N LEU A 128 12.92 -12.40 4.09
CA LEU A 128 12.16 -11.33 4.72
C LEU A 128 11.99 -10.20 3.73
N GLY A 129 10.76 -9.91 3.34
CA GLY A 129 10.43 -8.75 2.52
C GLY A 129 10.12 -7.54 3.37
N ILE A 130 10.62 -6.39 2.95
CA ILE A 130 10.34 -5.09 3.60
C ILE A 130 9.81 -4.13 2.56
N HIS A 131 8.66 -3.52 2.84
CA HIS A 131 8.13 -2.44 2.02
C HIS A 131 7.79 -1.23 2.88
N ASP A 132 8.25 -0.11 2.44
CA ASP A 132 7.92 1.21 2.96
C ASP A 132 7.53 2.14 1.80
N PRO A 133 6.81 3.24 2.06
CA PRO A 133 6.44 4.19 1.01
C PRO A 133 7.64 4.85 0.35
N GLY A 134 8.79 4.84 1.02
CA GLY A 134 10.04 5.43 0.55
C GLY A 134 9.98 6.95 0.41
N VAL A 135 11.08 7.47 -0.10
CA VAL A 135 11.17 8.86 -0.57
C VAL A 135 11.11 8.85 -2.09
N ARG A 136 10.14 9.52 -2.65
CA ARG A 136 9.96 9.62 -4.11
C ARG A 136 10.12 11.05 -4.58
N CYS A 137 10.80 11.24 -5.70
CA CYS A 137 10.82 12.51 -6.38
C CYS A 137 10.68 12.34 -7.90
N SER A 138 10.05 13.32 -8.54
CA SER A 138 9.94 13.41 -9.98
C SER A 138 10.84 14.54 -10.49
N THR A 139 11.64 14.24 -11.48
CA THR A 139 12.53 15.20 -12.13
C THR A 139 12.34 15.14 -13.65
N PRO A 140 12.87 16.09 -14.42
CA PRO A 140 12.89 15.99 -15.87
C PRO A 140 13.57 14.72 -16.42
N HIS A 141 14.39 14.05 -15.60
CA HIS A 141 15.10 12.82 -15.97
C HIS A 141 14.36 11.53 -15.57
N GLY A 142 13.20 11.64 -14.92
CA GLY A 142 12.38 10.51 -14.51
C GLY A 142 12.00 10.52 -13.04
N ILE A 143 11.45 9.39 -12.60
CA ILE A 143 11.05 9.14 -11.21
C ILE A 143 12.21 8.47 -10.48
N PHE A 144 12.48 8.95 -9.27
CA PHE A 144 13.45 8.37 -8.36
C PHE A 144 12.74 7.87 -7.10
N TYR A 145 13.23 6.77 -6.57
CA TYR A 145 12.73 6.16 -5.34
C TYR A 145 13.90 5.76 -4.47
N GLN A 146 13.84 6.11 -3.19
CA GLN A 146 14.75 5.67 -2.16
C GLN A 146 13.97 4.93 -1.08
N SER A 147 14.25 3.64 -0.90
CA SER A 147 13.71 2.85 0.21
C SER A 147 14.21 3.40 1.56
N LEU A 148 13.35 3.41 2.55
CA LEU A 148 13.69 3.71 3.95
C LEU A 148 14.19 2.48 4.69
N CYS A 149 14.02 1.27 4.14
CA CYS A 149 14.60 0.06 4.69
C CYS A 149 16.13 0.13 4.74
N ASP A 150 16.72 -0.23 5.89
CA ASP A 150 18.15 -0.51 6.02
C ASP A 150 18.39 -2.02 5.89
N ALA A 151 18.27 -2.53 4.65
CA ALA A 151 18.33 -3.96 4.36
C ALA A 151 19.65 -4.60 4.82
N SER A 152 20.76 -3.84 4.79
CA SER A 152 22.05 -4.34 5.26
C SER A 152 22.09 -4.53 6.77
N PHE A 153 21.53 -3.59 7.52
CA PHE A 153 21.39 -3.70 8.97
C PHE A 153 20.50 -4.88 9.34
N LEU A 154 19.32 -4.99 8.74
CA LEU A 154 18.39 -6.09 9.01
C LEU A 154 18.98 -7.45 8.65
N ALA A 155 19.69 -7.56 7.53
CA ALA A 155 20.36 -8.80 7.12
C ALA A 155 21.45 -9.23 8.13
N GLU A 156 22.20 -8.28 8.70
CA GLU A 156 23.20 -8.56 9.72
C GLU A 156 22.55 -8.96 11.05
N GLN A 157 21.56 -8.20 11.55
CA GLN A 157 20.93 -8.45 12.84
C GLN A 157 20.11 -9.75 12.86
N THR A 158 19.31 -9.97 11.84
CA THR A 158 18.41 -11.14 11.78
C THR A 158 19.08 -12.37 11.15
N GLY A 159 20.17 -12.18 10.41
CA GLY A 159 20.77 -13.20 9.56
C GLY A 159 19.91 -13.60 8.36
N MET A 160 18.81 -12.90 8.11
CA MET A 160 17.86 -13.20 7.02
C MET A 160 18.33 -12.65 5.67
N ASN A 161 17.93 -13.30 4.58
CA ASN A 161 17.97 -12.67 3.27
C ASN A 161 16.84 -11.64 3.23
N VAL A 162 17.18 -10.37 3.01
CA VAL A 162 16.20 -9.27 2.98
C VAL A 162 15.91 -8.88 1.55
N ILE A 163 14.63 -8.68 1.23
CA ILE A 163 14.17 -8.21 -0.08
C ILE A 163 13.42 -6.89 0.13
N ASP A 164 13.95 -5.82 -0.43
CA ASP A 164 13.37 -4.48 -0.34
C ASP A 164 13.32 -3.79 -1.70
N GLY A 165 12.99 -2.50 -1.74
CA GLY A 165 13.06 -1.71 -2.96
C GLY A 165 12.18 -2.23 -4.11
N PHE A 166 11.01 -2.79 -3.82
CA PHE A 166 10.11 -3.38 -4.82
C PHE A 166 9.78 -2.46 -6.01
N PRO A 167 9.71 -1.11 -5.88
CA PRO A 167 9.52 -0.21 -7.02
C PRO A 167 10.72 -0.12 -7.98
N LEU A 168 11.94 -0.38 -7.52
CA LEU A 168 13.17 -0.08 -8.26
C LEU A 168 13.31 -0.78 -9.61
N PRO A 169 13.02 -2.11 -9.75
CA PRO A 169 13.13 -2.77 -11.04
C PRO A 169 12.16 -2.22 -12.10
N ASP A 170 10.96 -1.82 -11.68
CA ASP A 170 9.97 -1.20 -12.56
C ASP A 170 10.44 0.19 -13.02
N ILE A 171 10.95 1.01 -12.10
CA ILE A 171 11.53 2.33 -12.41
C ILE A 171 12.74 2.19 -13.35
N ALA A 172 13.59 1.20 -13.11
CA ALA A 172 14.72 0.92 -14.00
C ALA A 172 14.27 0.53 -15.43
N SER A 173 13.06 0.01 -15.57
CA SER A 173 12.38 -0.29 -16.84
C SER A 173 11.50 0.89 -17.33
N ARG A 174 11.77 2.12 -16.88
CA ARG A 174 11.06 3.38 -17.19
C ARG A 174 9.61 3.46 -16.67
N GLY A 175 9.19 2.55 -15.79
CA GLY A 175 7.91 2.64 -15.11
C GLY A 175 7.89 3.68 -13.99
N CYS A 176 6.70 3.94 -13.42
CA CYS A 176 6.54 4.84 -12.29
C CYS A 176 6.77 4.16 -10.91
N GLY A 177 7.12 2.86 -10.89
CA GLY A 177 7.42 2.11 -9.67
C GLY A 177 6.19 1.69 -8.86
N GLY A 178 5.00 1.73 -9.43
CA GLY A 178 3.78 1.29 -8.75
C GLY A 178 2.55 1.32 -9.65
N PRO A 179 1.47 0.69 -9.24
CA PRO A 179 1.20 0.04 -7.93
C PRO A 179 1.84 -1.36 -7.82
N VAL A 180 2.69 -1.56 -6.78
CA VAL A 180 3.39 -2.85 -6.59
C VAL A 180 2.47 -3.96 -6.06
N PHE A 181 1.40 -3.61 -5.35
CA PHE A 181 0.48 -4.58 -4.75
C PHE A 181 -0.67 -5.03 -5.65
N ALA A 182 -0.84 -4.46 -6.84
CA ALA A 182 -1.99 -4.78 -7.70
C ALA A 182 -2.08 -6.28 -8.05
N LEU A 183 -0.97 -6.90 -8.46
CA LEU A 183 -0.94 -8.32 -8.76
C LEU A 183 -1.04 -9.22 -7.51
N PRO A 184 -0.29 -8.97 -6.41
CA PRO A 184 -0.51 -9.67 -5.14
C PRO A 184 -1.95 -9.59 -4.64
N THR A 185 -2.57 -8.41 -4.68
CA THR A 185 -3.98 -8.22 -4.30
C THR A 185 -4.91 -9.11 -5.13
N TRP A 186 -4.71 -9.16 -6.45
CA TRP A 186 -5.51 -10.06 -7.28
C TRP A 186 -5.27 -11.53 -6.92
N ILE A 187 -4.03 -11.95 -6.67
CA ILE A 187 -3.73 -13.35 -6.30
C ILE A 187 -4.48 -13.77 -5.03
N PHE A 188 -4.52 -12.90 -4.01
CA PHE A 188 -5.22 -13.17 -2.75
C PHE A 188 -6.73 -13.06 -2.88
N LEU A 189 -7.24 -12.02 -3.56
CA LEU A 189 -8.66 -11.66 -3.55
C LEU A 189 -9.42 -12.07 -4.82
N LYS A 190 -8.79 -12.75 -5.78
CA LYS A 190 -9.49 -13.25 -6.99
C LYS A 190 -10.65 -14.18 -6.64
N SER A 191 -11.67 -14.19 -7.48
CA SER A 191 -12.79 -15.12 -7.42
C SER A 191 -12.90 -15.89 -8.73
N GLU A 192 -13.30 -17.15 -8.67
CA GLU A 192 -13.64 -17.95 -9.85
C GLU A 192 -15.08 -17.69 -10.32
N GLU A 193 -15.91 -17.07 -9.49
CA GLU A 193 -17.34 -16.87 -9.74
C GLU A 193 -17.66 -15.50 -10.31
N GLN A 194 -16.94 -14.44 -9.88
CA GLN A 194 -17.27 -13.05 -10.21
C GLN A 194 -16.06 -12.13 -10.23
N ASN A 195 -16.20 -10.98 -10.87
CA ASN A 195 -15.26 -9.87 -10.74
C ASN A 195 -15.37 -9.23 -9.35
N ARG A 196 -14.31 -8.57 -8.92
CA ARG A 196 -14.28 -7.81 -7.67
C ARG A 196 -13.74 -6.41 -7.91
N LEU A 197 -14.26 -5.47 -7.15
CA LEU A 197 -13.77 -4.08 -7.10
C LEU A 197 -13.34 -3.79 -5.68
N LEU A 198 -12.04 -3.74 -5.43
CA LEU A 198 -11.51 -3.41 -4.12
C LEU A 198 -11.42 -1.90 -3.96
N LEU A 199 -12.09 -1.36 -2.96
CA LEU A 199 -11.92 -0.01 -2.45
C LEU A 199 -10.97 -0.05 -1.25
N ASP A 200 -9.80 0.55 -1.41
CA ASP A 200 -8.84 0.77 -0.34
C ASP A 200 -8.95 2.21 0.15
N LEU A 201 -9.35 2.38 1.40
CA LEU A 201 -9.47 3.66 2.09
C LEU A 201 -8.21 3.92 2.95
N GLY A 202 -7.06 4.01 2.31
CA GLY A 202 -5.79 4.36 2.91
C GLY A 202 -5.54 5.88 2.95
N ARG A 203 -4.27 6.30 2.89
CA ARG A 203 -3.89 7.73 2.73
C ARG A 203 -4.54 8.36 1.51
N THR A 204 -4.48 7.63 0.40
CA THR A 204 -5.20 7.92 -0.84
C THR A 204 -6.24 6.83 -1.03
N ALA A 205 -7.48 7.20 -1.35
CA ALA A 205 -8.47 6.23 -1.75
C ALA A 205 -8.09 5.66 -3.11
N ARG A 206 -8.05 4.33 -3.19
CA ARG A 206 -7.66 3.59 -4.39
C ARG A 206 -8.72 2.58 -4.75
N ILE A 207 -8.97 2.44 -6.04
CA ILE A 207 -9.84 1.39 -6.59
C ILE A 207 -8.97 0.43 -7.38
N THR A 208 -9.13 -0.87 -7.09
CA THR A 208 -8.48 -1.94 -7.86
C THR A 208 -9.54 -2.87 -8.42
N PHE A 209 -9.64 -2.93 -9.74
CA PHE A 209 -10.49 -3.91 -10.42
C PHE A 209 -9.76 -5.25 -10.52
N LEU A 210 -10.40 -6.28 -9.99
CA LEU A 210 -9.88 -7.63 -9.89
C LEU A 210 -10.74 -8.54 -10.78
N PRO A 211 -10.29 -8.85 -12.01
CA PRO A 211 -11.05 -9.70 -12.92
C PRO A 211 -11.20 -11.11 -12.37
N GLN A 212 -12.32 -11.76 -12.74
CA GLN A 212 -12.62 -13.16 -12.45
C GLN A 212 -11.46 -14.06 -12.89
N ALA A 213 -11.11 -15.04 -12.06
CA ALA A 213 -10.04 -16.00 -12.33
C ALA A 213 -10.56 -17.12 -13.27
N VAL A 214 -10.51 -16.87 -14.56
CA VAL A 214 -10.84 -17.88 -15.58
C VAL A 214 -9.59 -18.39 -16.28
N ASN A 215 -9.68 -19.51 -17.00
CA ASN A 215 -8.54 -20.13 -17.68
C ASN A 215 -7.83 -19.22 -18.70
N SER A 216 -8.52 -18.21 -19.22
CA SER A 216 -7.99 -17.21 -20.15
C SER A 216 -7.59 -15.90 -19.46
N PHE A 217 -7.24 -15.95 -18.17
CA PHE A 217 -6.86 -14.76 -17.42
C PHE A 217 -5.63 -14.08 -18.03
N SER A 218 -5.73 -12.75 -18.17
CA SER A 218 -4.61 -11.87 -18.48
C SER A 218 -4.43 -10.85 -17.37
N SER A 219 -3.21 -10.68 -16.88
CA SER A 219 -2.88 -9.65 -15.89
C SER A 219 -3.15 -8.22 -16.39
N GLN A 220 -3.20 -8.02 -17.70
CA GLN A 220 -3.57 -6.75 -18.33
C GLN A 220 -5.02 -6.31 -18.06
N LYS A 221 -5.86 -7.20 -17.53
CA LYS A 221 -7.23 -6.87 -17.11
C LYS A 221 -7.32 -6.33 -15.68
N ILE A 222 -6.26 -6.45 -14.88
CA ILE A 222 -6.19 -5.79 -13.58
C ILE A 222 -6.07 -4.29 -13.85
N ASP A 223 -6.92 -3.50 -13.21
CA ASP A 223 -6.80 -2.05 -13.25
C ASP A 223 -6.72 -1.51 -11.84
N CYS A 224 -5.91 -0.47 -11.63
CA CYS A 224 -5.65 0.09 -10.31
C CYS A 224 -5.47 1.61 -10.45
N GLN A 225 -6.29 2.37 -9.76
CA GLN A 225 -6.31 3.83 -9.86
C GLN A 225 -6.41 4.48 -8.49
N ASP A 226 -5.53 5.46 -8.23
CA ASP A 226 -5.68 6.41 -7.13
C ASP A 226 -6.79 7.41 -7.49
N ILE A 227 -7.67 7.69 -6.52
CA ILE A 227 -8.91 8.45 -6.76
C ILE A 227 -8.84 9.85 -6.16
N VAL A 228 -8.54 9.93 -4.87
CA VAL A 228 -8.59 11.17 -4.09
C VAL A 228 -7.74 11.00 -2.82
N PRO A 229 -7.03 12.06 -2.36
CA PRO A 229 -6.45 12.03 -1.02
C PRO A 229 -7.56 11.77 0.00
N CYS A 230 -7.43 10.72 0.81
CA CYS A 230 -8.47 10.27 1.75
C CYS A 230 -7.98 10.48 3.20
N GLY A 231 -7.37 9.48 3.81
CA GLY A 231 -6.81 9.60 5.14
C GLY A 231 -5.81 10.75 5.24
N SER A 232 -4.96 10.95 4.24
CA SER A 232 -3.98 12.04 4.23
C SER A 232 -4.63 13.44 4.29
N LEU A 233 -5.78 13.63 3.67
CA LEU A 233 -6.51 14.91 3.72
C LEU A 233 -7.24 15.08 5.05
N LEU A 234 -8.00 14.08 5.50
CA LEU A 234 -8.78 14.14 6.73
C LEU A 234 -7.87 14.30 7.96
N ASP A 235 -6.78 13.55 8.02
CA ASP A 235 -5.84 13.60 9.15
C ASP A 235 -5.09 14.92 9.21
N ALA A 236 -4.60 15.42 8.07
CA ALA A 236 -3.95 16.72 8.01
C ALA A 236 -4.90 17.87 8.43
N LEU A 237 -6.15 17.86 7.94
CA LEU A 237 -7.15 18.85 8.36
C LEU A 237 -7.48 18.71 9.85
N THR A 238 -7.61 17.49 10.36
CA THR A 238 -7.88 17.26 11.79
C THR A 238 -6.75 17.83 12.65
N TRP A 239 -5.49 17.56 12.27
CA TRP A 239 -4.32 18.07 12.97
C TRP A 239 -4.27 19.61 12.99
N GLU A 240 -4.35 20.23 11.80
CA GLU A 240 -4.27 21.68 11.66
C GLU A 240 -5.42 22.39 12.36
N LEU A 241 -6.65 21.94 12.16
CA LEU A 241 -7.86 22.58 12.68
C LEU A 241 -8.05 22.39 14.20
N THR A 242 -7.46 21.34 14.77
CA THR A 242 -7.46 21.12 16.23
C THR A 242 -6.21 21.67 16.91
N HIS A 243 -5.33 22.35 16.16
CA HIS A 243 -4.05 22.87 16.66
C HIS A 243 -3.19 21.77 17.31
N GLY A 244 -3.09 20.61 16.64
CA GLY A 244 -2.30 19.48 17.08
C GLY A 244 -2.90 18.64 18.23
N LYS A 245 -4.12 18.95 18.68
CA LYS A 245 -4.76 18.18 19.78
C LYS A 245 -5.23 16.80 19.35
N GLN A 246 -5.56 16.63 18.09
CA GLN A 246 -5.98 15.36 17.50
C GLN A 246 -5.25 15.12 16.19
N THR A 247 -4.78 13.90 15.97
CA THR A 247 -4.11 13.48 14.75
C THR A 247 -5.08 12.89 13.74
N ILE A 248 -6.21 12.37 14.22
CA ILE A 248 -7.26 11.72 13.42
C ILE A 248 -8.64 12.07 13.97
N ASP A 249 -9.65 12.12 13.10
CA ASP A 249 -11.06 12.17 13.50
C ASP A 249 -11.61 10.76 13.72
N LEU A 250 -11.36 10.21 14.91
CA LEU A 250 -11.70 8.83 15.23
C LEU A 250 -13.20 8.56 15.09
N GLY A 251 -13.56 7.71 14.14
CA GLY A 251 -14.95 7.35 13.85
C GLY A 251 -15.76 8.45 13.16
N GLY A 252 -15.16 9.60 12.81
CA GLY A 252 -15.85 10.75 12.21
C GLY A 252 -16.63 11.61 13.21
N LYS A 253 -16.21 11.61 14.48
CA LYS A 253 -16.93 12.32 15.56
C LYS A 253 -16.95 13.83 15.41
N LEU A 254 -15.90 14.43 14.86
CA LEU A 254 -15.86 15.87 14.56
C LEU A 254 -16.63 16.16 13.28
N THR A 255 -16.39 15.36 12.25
CA THR A 255 -16.99 15.50 10.92
C THR A 255 -18.53 15.48 10.97
N VAL A 256 -19.14 14.61 11.79
CA VAL A 256 -20.60 14.47 11.88
C VAL A 256 -21.29 15.70 12.48
N GLN A 257 -20.55 16.56 13.18
CA GLN A 257 -21.08 17.78 13.82
C GLN A 257 -21.14 18.96 12.85
N GLY A 258 -20.50 18.87 11.68
CA GLY A 258 -20.42 19.95 10.72
C GLY A 258 -21.47 19.87 9.62
N CYS A 259 -21.64 20.99 8.93
CA CYS A 259 -22.45 21.13 7.73
C CYS A 259 -21.56 21.34 6.50
N GLN A 260 -22.11 21.08 5.32
CA GLN A 260 -21.39 21.35 4.07
C GLN A 260 -21.24 22.85 3.82
N ILE A 261 -20.06 23.24 3.34
CA ILE A 261 -19.76 24.58 2.82
C ILE A 261 -19.79 24.46 1.28
N PRO A 262 -20.86 24.94 0.59
CA PRO A 262 -21.03 24.74 -0.85
C PRO A 262 -19.86 25.28 -1.69
N GLU A 263 -19.32 26.45 -1.29
CA GLU A 263 -18.22 27.11 -1.99
C GLU A 263 -16.91 26.31 -1.86
N LEU A 264 -16.66 25.71 -0.69
CA LEU A 264 -15.51 24.84 -0.49
C LEU A 264 -15.66 23.57 -1.30
N LEU A 265 -16.83 22.94 -1.28
CA LEU A 265 -17.10 21.71 -2.05
C LEU A 265 -16.89 21.95 -3.54
N ALA A 266 -17.35 23.06 -4.09
CA ALA A 266 -17.13 23.45 -5.49
C ALA A 266 -15.62 23.65 -5.79
N GLU A 267 -14.88 24.28 -4.87
CA GLU A 267 -13.43 24.48 -5.01
C GLU A 267 -12.67 23.15 -4.99
N LEU A 268 -12.98 22.24 -4.07
CA LEU A 268 -12.37 20.91 -3.99
C LEU A 268 -12.63 20.07 -5.26
N ARG A 269 -13.86 20.12 -5.78
CA ARG A 269 -14.22 19.47 -7.06
C ARG A 269 -13.43 20.04 -8.24
N PHE A 270 -13.19 21.33 -8.27
CA PHE A 270 -12.37 21.99 -9.28
C PHE A 270 -10.91 21.54 -9.18
N LEU A 271 -10.36 21.53 -7.98
CA LEU A 271 -8.99 21.08 -7.73
C LEU A 271 -8.78 19.62 -8.16
N ALA A 272 -9.73 18.74 -7.89
CA ALA A 272 -9.63 17.32 -8.28
C ALA A 272 -9.54 17.10 -9.80
N LYS A 273 -10.03 18.06 -10.60
CA LYS A 273 -9.93 18.04 -12.06
C LYS A 273 -8.70 18.75 -12.60
N SER A 274 -7.96 19.44 -11.73
CA SER A 274 -6.76 20.21 -12.12
C SER A 274 -5.53 19.30 -12.26
N PRO A 275 -4.72 19.47 -13.31
CA PRO A 275 -3.44 18.76 -13.43
C PRO A 275 -2.49 19.02 -12.26
N THR A 276 -2.65 20.11 -11.52
CA THR A 276 -1.80 20.45 -10.36
C THR A 276 -2.05 19.58 -9.14
N ALA A 277 -3.20 18.93 -9.02
CA ALA A 277 -3.48 17.95 -7.99
C ALA A 277 -2.85 16.57 -8.30
N TRP A 278 -2.46 16.36 -9.55
CA TRP A 278 -1.85 15.14 -10.04
C TRP A 278 -0.41 15.43 -10.43
N ASN A 279 0.50 14.78 -9.78
CA ASN A 279 1.89 14.76 -10.19
C ASN A 279 2.29 13.31 -10.57
N PRO A 280 3.43 13.09 -11.23
CA PRO A 280 3.89 11.73 -11.58
C PRO A 280 4.06 10.80 -10.39
N LEU A 281 4.05 11.31 -9.15
CA LEU A 281 4.21 10.55 -7.91
C LEU A 281 2.87 10.21 -7.25
N GLY A 282 1.74 10.67 -7.82
CA GLY A 282 0.40 10.45 -7.32
C GLY A 282 -0.33 11.75 -6.93
N LEU A 283 -1.41 11.60 -6.15
CA LEU A 283 -2.23 12.71 -5.69
C LEU A 283 -1.60 13.41 -4.48
N SER A 284 -1.42 14.73 -4.61
CA SER A 284 -0.97 15.58 -3.51
C SER A 284 -2.15 16.11 -2.70
N PRO A 285 -2.19 15.96 -1.37
CA PRO A 285 -3.24 16.51 -0.53
C PRO A 285 -3.12 18.04 -0.32
N GLU A 286 -1.96 18.65 -0.52
CA GLU A 286 -1.64 20.04 -0.16
C GLU A 286 -2.57 21.09 -0.80
N PRO A 287 -2.94 21.02 -2.09
CA PRO A 287 -3.89 21.97 -2.67
C PRO A 287 -5.25 21.95 -1.97
N PHE A 288 -5.73 20.77 -1.60
CA PHE A 288 -7.01 20.56 -0.92
C PHE A 288 -6.96 21.07 0.50
N ILE A 289 -5.86 20.80 1.24
CA ILE A 289 -5.63 21.29 2.60
C ILE A 289 -5.62 22.82 2.59
N THR A 290 -4.86 23.43 1.67
CA THR A 290 -4.78 24.90 1.56
C THR A 290 -6.14 25.54 1.26
N ALA A 291 -6.94 24.98 0.38
CA ALA A 291 -8.28 25.45 0.06
C ALA A 291 -9.20 25.37 1.29
N ALA A 292 -9.13 24.23 2.00
CA ALA A 292 -9.95 23.99 3.19
C ALA A 292 -9.61 24.94 4.35
N LEU A 293 -8.31 25.12 4.66
CA LEU A 293 -7.86 25.98 5.75
C LEU A 293 -8.24 27.46 5.53
N ARG A 294 -8.28 27.94 4.29
CA ARG A 294 -8.75 29.31 4.00
C ARG A 294 -10.18 29.57 4.45
N LYS A 295 -11.04 28.55 4.56
CA LYS A 295 -12.44 28.75 4.98
C LYS A 295 -12.58 29.06 6.46
N THR A 296 -11.67 28.59 7.29
CA THR A 296 -11.68 28.95 8.73
C THR A 296 -11.38 30.40 8.99
N THR A 297 -10.61 31.08 8.12
CA THR A 297 -10.32 32.51 8.23
C THR A 297 -11.52 33.38 7.92
N VAL A 298 -12.56 32.88 7.28
CA VAL A 298 -13.82 33.60 6.96
C VAL A 298 -14.98 33.18 7.85
N GLY A 299 -14.72 32.51 8.99
CA GLY A 299 -15.69 32.27 10.06
C GLY A 299 -16.45 30.95 10.00
N HIS A 300 -16.10 30.03 9.12
CA HIS A 300 -16.66 28.64 9.14
C HIS A 300 -16.04 27.84 10.29
N SER A 301 -16.83 26.96 10.89
CA SER A 301 -16.33 26.06 11.93
C SER A 301 -15.39 25.01 11.35
N TYR A 302 -14.46 24.50 12.15
CA TYR A 302 -13.57 23.41 11.69
C TYR A 302 -14.34 22.13 11.42
N GLN A 303 -15.47 21.88 12.09
CA GLN A 303 -16.36 20.76 11.83
C GLN A 303 -16.99 20.87 10.43
N ASP A 304 -17.40 22.07 10.00
CA ASP A 304 -17.96 22.29 8.65
C ASP A 304 -16.92 22.02 7.56
N VAL A 305 -15.67 22.40 7.80
CA VAL A 305 -14.55 22.12 6.88
C VAL A 305 -14.31 20.62 6.76
N LEU A 306 -14.21 19.90 7.89
CA LEU A 306 -14.03 18.44 7.91
C LEU A 306 -15.22 17.72 7.25
N SER A 307 -16.45 18.15 7.56
CA SER A 307 -17.65 17.60 6.94
C SER A 307 -17.63 17.77 5.43
N THR A 308 -17.28 18.95 4.94
CA THR A 308 -17.21 19.25 3.51
C THR A 308 -16.13 18.39 2.80
N ALA A 309 -14.94 18.24 3.41
CA ALA A 309 -13.88 17.39 2.89
C ALA A 309 -14.32 15.93 2.82
N CYS A 310 -15.01 15.43 3.86
CA CYS A 310 -15.53 14.07 3.89
C CYS A 310 -16.59 13.83 2.78
N TYR A 311 -17.51 14.76 2.56
CA TYR A 311 -18.46 14.72 1.45
C TYR A 311 -17.77 14.68 0.09
N PHE A 312 -16.79 15.54 -0.12
CA PHE A 312 -16.01 15.60 -1.34
C PHE A 312 -15.32 14.26 -1.64
N ILE A 313 -14.68 13.67 -0.63
CA ILE A 313 -14.01 12.36 -0.75
C ILE A 313 -15.03 11.29 -1.13
N ALA A 314 -16.14 11.19 -0.39
CA ALA A 314 -17.17 10.17 -0.61
C ALA A 314 -17.79 10.25 -2.02
N GLU A 315 -18.13 11.45 -2.46
CA GLU A 315 -18.70 11.71 -3.77
C GLU A 315 -17.72 11.33 -4.89
N THR A 316 -16.46 11.74 -4.77
CA THR A 316 -15.42 11.46 -5.77
C THR A 316 -15.16 9.94 -5.89
N ILE A 317 -15.12 9.24 -4.76
CA ILE A 317 -14.98 7.77 -4.73
C ILE A 317 -16.18 7.13 -5.42
N ALA A 318 -17.40 7.51 -5.05
CA ALA A 318 -18.61 6.90 -5.60
C ALA A 318 -18.73 7.13 -7.12
N GLU A 319 -18.45 8.35 -7.60
CA GLU A 319 -18.43 8.66 -9.04
C GLU A 319 -17.47 7.73 -9.80
N LYS A 320 -16.23 7.57 -9.29
CA LYS A 320 -15.22 6.74 -9.94
C LYS A 320 -15.58 5.25 -9.91
N MET A 321 -16.13 4.78 -8.79
CA MET A 321 -16.58 3.39 -8.69
C MET A 321 -17.73 3.08 -9.62
N LEU A 322 -18.74 3.95 -9.70
CA LEU A 322 -19.88 3.77 -10.60
C LEU A 322 -19.42 3.79 -12.06
N ASN A 323 -18.58 4.75 -12.45
CA ASN A 323 -18.02 4.80 -13.80
C ASN A 323 -17.25 3.50 -14.13
N LYS A 324 -16.47 2.96 -13.17
CA LYS A 324 -15.73 1.72 -13.39
C LYS A 324 -16.65 0.50 -13.55
N LEU A 325 -17.72 0.43 -12.79
CA LEU A 325 -18.72 -0.63 -12.90
C LEU A 325 -19.45 -0.55 -14.25
N ASP A 326 -19.80 0.67 -14.71
CA ASP A 326 -20.46 0.90 -15.98
C ASP A 326 -19.55 0.59 -17.17
N GLU A 327 -18.27 1.00 -17.12
CA GLU A 327 -17.26 0.70 -18.15
C GLU A 327 -17.05 -0.81 -18.34
N THR A 328 -17.04 -1.55 -17.26
CA THR A 328 -16.84 -3.01 -17.33
C THR A 328 -18.07 -3.75 -17.81
N GLY A 329 -19.25 -3.14 -17.68
CA GLY A 329 -20.54 -3.74 -18.05
C GLY A 329 -20.87 -5.04 -17.31
N VAL A 330 -20.13 -5.32 -16.22
CA VAL A 330 -20.22 -6.58 -15.47
C VAL A 330 -20.43 -6.28 -13.99
N GLU A 331 -21.31 -7.03 -13.36
CA GLU A 331 -21.44 -6.97 -11.90
C GLU A 331 -20.12 -7.38 -11.22
N ALA A 332 -19.73 -6.61 -10.22
CA ALA A 332 -18.56 -6.89 -9.39
C ALA A 332 -18.92 -6.78 -7.92
N GLU A 333 -18.39 -7.69 -7.11
CA GLU A 333 -18.47 -7.59 -5.66
C GLU A 333 -17.55 -6.47 -5.16
N ILE A 334 -18.08 -5.55 -4.36
CA ILE A 334 -17.31 -4.45 -3.80
C ILE A 334 -16.65 -4.92 -2.51
N LEU A 335 -15.33 -4.98 -2.51
CA LEU A 335 -14.51 -5.28 -1.34
C LEU A 335 -13.98 -3.99 -0.71
N LEU A 336 -13.78 -4.01 0.62
CA LEU A 336 -13.35 -2.86 1.41
C LEU A 336 -12.12 -3.20 2.26
N THR A 337 -11.12 -2.32 2.23
CA THR A 337 -9.91 -2.34 3.09
C THR A 337 -9.44 -0.91 3.41
N GLY A 338 -8.32 -0.77 4.11
CA GLY A 338 -7.69 0.50 4.45
C GLY A 338 -8.11 1.05 5.83
N SER A 339 -7.29 1.93 6.40
CA SER A 339 -7.46 2.45 7.77
C SER A 339 -8.69 3.37 7.92
N ALA A 340 -8.97 4.20 6.91
CA ALA A 340 -10.12 5.12 6.96
C ALA A 340 -11.50 4.43 6.85
N ARG A 341 -11.55 3.08 6.66
CA ARG A 341 -12.79 2.31 6.78
C ARG A 341 -13.44 2.40 8.17
N GLN A 342 -12.70 2.85 9.18
CA GLN A 342 -13.23 3.08 10.54
C GLN A 342 -13.94 4.43 10.67
N HIS A 343 -13.88 5.30 9.66
CA HIS A 343 -14.55 6.60 9.67
C HIS A 343 -16.02 6.44 9.27
N GLY A 344 -16.90 6.30 10.27
CA GLY A 344 -18.31 5.91 10.08
C GLY A 344 -19.09 6.84 9.14
N MET A 345 -18.87 8.17 9.23
CA MET A 345 -19.55 9.12 8.33
C MET A 345 -19.08 8.93 6.88
N LEU A 346 -17.78 8.75 6.64
CA LEU A 346 -17.26 8.51 5.29
C LEU A 346 -17.89 7.26 4.66
N LEU A 347 -17.92 6.16 5.39
CA LEU A 347 -18.55 4.93 4.90
C LEU A 347 -20.03 5.08 4.61
N ASN A 348 -20.77 5.79 5.47
CA ASN A 348 -22.18 6.04 5.25
C ASN A 348 -22.42 6.87 3.97
N LEU A 349 -21.62 7.92 3.77
CA LEU A 349 -21.72 8.77 2.59
C LEU A 349 -21.38 7.98 1.31
N ILE A 350 -20.31 7.18 1.31
CA ILE A 350 -19.96 6.32 0.18
C ILE A 350 -21.08 5.32 -0.11
N SER A 351 -21.61 4.64 0.92
CA SER A 351 -22.70 3.67 0.77
C SER A 351 -23.95 4.31 0.18
N THR A 352 -24.32 5.51 0.67
CA THR A 352 -25.47 6.26 0.16
C THR A 352 -25.26 6.65 -1.31
N ALA A 353 -24.09 7.15 -1.67
CA ALA A 353 -23.76 7.55 -3.03
C ALA A 353 -23.65 6.34 -4.00
N LEU A 354 -23.31 5.18 -3.49
CA LEU A 354 -23.35 3.89 -4.25
C LEU A 354 -24.71 3.22 -4.25
N HIS A 355 -25.79 3.94 -3.93
CA HIS A 355 -27.15 3.40 -3.90
C HIS A 355 -27.31 2.17 -3.00
N GLN A 356 -26.68 2.19 -1.84
CA GLN A 356 -26.68 1.11 -0.83
C GLN A 356 -26.17 -0.24 -1.38
N ARG A 357 -25.29 -0.24 -2.40
CA ARG A 357 -24.62 -1.46 -2.85
C ARG A 357 -23.79 -2.04 -1.70
N PRO A 358 -23.85 -3.36 -1.45
CA PRO A 358 -23.09 -3.96 -0.37
C PRO A 358 -21.59 -3.80 -0.56
N MET A 359 -20.91 -3.33 0.47
CA MET A 359 -19.45 -3.30 0.58
C MET A 359 -19.02 -4.35 1.60
N VAL A 360 -18.16 -5.27 1.21
CA VAL A 360 -17.76 -6.42 2.02
C VAL A 360 -16.31 -6.26 2.45
N SER A 361 -16.05 -6.28 3.76
CA SER A 361 -14.67 -6.29 4.25
C SER A 361 -13.90 -7.52 3.77
N ILE A 362 -12.63 -7.37 3.40
CA ILE A 362 -11.75 -8.48 3.02
C ILE A 362 -11.57 -9.49 4.16
N THR A 363 -11.87 -9.11 5.40
CA THR A 363 -11.85 -10.01 6.57
C THR A 363 -12.84 -11.16 6.44
N ARG A 364 -13.93 -10.99 5.69
CA ARG A 364 -14.88 -12.07 5.38
C ARG A 364 -14.21 -13.22 4.62
N TYR A 365 -13.17 -12.93 3.88
CA TYR A 365 -12.40 -13.91 3.10
C TYR A 365 -11.15 -14.42 3.82
N GLY A 366 -11.02 -14.09 5.12
CA GLY A 366 -9.92 -14.53 5.96
C GLY A 366 -8.66 -13.66 5.88
N PHE A 367 -8.74 -12.48 5.22
CA PHE A 367 -7.61 -11.57 5.13
C PHE A 367 -7.76 -10.45 6.17
N PRO A 368 -6.78 -10.29 7.08
CA PRO A 368 -6.80 -9.19 8.04
C PRO A 368 -6.57 -7.86 7.31
N SER A 369 -7.54 -6.95 7.40
CA SER A 369 -7.43 -5.63 6.75
C SER A 369 -6.29 -4.77 7.32
N GLU A 370 -5.91 -5.03 8.56
CA GLU A 370 -4.86 -4.30 9.29
C GLU A 370 -3.45 -4.82 9.00
N ALA A 371 -3.32 -5.89 8.22
CA ALA A 371 -2.03 -6.50 7.88
C ALA A 371 -2.03 -7.05 6.45
N PHE A 372 -2.86 -6.49 5.58
CA PHE A 372 -3.00 -6.98 4.21
C PHE A 372 -1.79 -6.61 3.33
N ASP A 373 -1.22 -5.44 3.55
CA ASP A 373 -0.05 -5.00 2.79
C ASP A 373 1.16 -5.87 3.09
N SER A 374 1.37 -6.28 4.34
CA SER A 374 2.46 -7.19 4.70
C SER A 374 2.30 -8.59 4.06
N LEU A 375 1.06 -9.07 3.87
CA LEU A 375 0.81 -10.30 3.10
C LEU A 375 1.22 -10.14 1.63
N CYS A 376 0.91 -8.98 1.03
CA CYS A 376 1.35 -8.65 -0.32
C CYS A 376 2.87 -8.60 -0.42
N VAL A 377 3.56 -8.06 0.59
CA VAL A 377 5.03 -8.01 0.67
C VAL A 377 5.63 -9.41 0.77
N ALA A 378 5.09 -10.28 1.63
CA ALA A 378 5.53 -11.67 1.73
C ALA A 378 5.39 -12.41 0.40
N LEU A 379 4.27 -12.16 -0.32
CA LEU A 379 4.05 -12.74 -1.64
C LEU A 379 5.00 -12.17 -2.71
N LEU A 380 5.28 -10.87 -2.67
CA LEU A 380 6.28 -10.26 -3.57
C LEU A 380 7.68 -10.84 -3.32
N SER A 381 8.01 -11.15 -2.07
CA SER A 381 9.29 -11.79 -1.73
C SER A 381 9.39 -13.20 -2.30
N LEU A 382 8.32 -13.99 -2.22
CA LEU A 382 8.22 -15.26 -2.93
C LEU A 382 8.41 -15.07 -4.44
N MET A 383 7.68 -14.10 -5.02
CA MET A 383 7.73 -13.85 -6.47
C MET A 383 9.13 -13.41 -6.92
N CYS A 384 9.83 -12.60 -6.10
CA CYS A 384 11.22 -12.22 -6.35
C CYS A 384 12.15 -13.45 -6.37
N VAL A 385 12.06 -14.31 -5.36
CA VAL A 385 12.86 -15.53 -5.27
C VAL A 385 12.59 -16.51 -6.44
N ASP A 386 11.33 -16.70 -6.79
CA ASP A 386 10.91 -17.61 -7.86
C ASP A 386 10.99 -16.95 -9.27
N ARG A 387 11.49 -15.69 -9.37
CA ARG A 387 11.59 -14.93 -10.61
C ARG A 387 10.26 -14.78 -11.35
N ILE A 388 9.17 -14.68 -10.60
CA ILE A 388 7.84 -14.45 -11.15
C ILE A 388 7.69 -12.92 -11.37
N PRO A 389 7.39 -12.47 -12.60
CA PRO A 389 7.18 -11.05 -12.85
C PRO A 389 6.02 -10.48 -12.02
N GLY A 390 6.30 -9.38 -11.30
CA GLY A 390 5.33 -8.73 -10.41
C GLY A 390 4.84 -7.37 -10.90
N SER A 391 5.56 -6.71 -11.82
CA SER A 391 5.14 -5.43 -12.39
C SER A 391 4.07 -5.61 -13.45
N LEU A 392 3.24 -4.57 -13.60
CA LEU A 392 2.16 -4.50 -14.58
C LEU A 392 2.41 -3.27 -15.51
N PRO A 393 3.14 -3.44 -16.63
CA PRO A 393 3.54 -2.33 -17.51
C PRO A 393 2.39 -1.45 -17.99
N HIS A 394 1.19 -2.01 -18.20
CA HIS A 394 0.00 -1.24 -18.58
C HIS A 394 -0.48 -0.27 -17.48
N LEU A 395 -0.10 -0.49 -16.20
CA LEU A 395 -0.38 0.42 -15.08
C LEU A 395 0.80 1.35 -14.80
N THR A 396 2.03 0.84 -14.93
CA THR A 396 3.23 1.56 -14.51
C THR A 396 3.90 2.33 -15.64
N GLY A 397 3.59 1.99 -16.90
CA GLY A 397 4.28 2.54 -18.07
C GLY A 397 5.68 1.96 -18.31
N ALA A 398 6.07 0.91 -17.59
CA ALA A 398 7.36 0.25 -17.81
C ALA A 398 7.46 -0.39 -19.20
N ASP A 399 8.67 -0.43 -19.77
CA ASP A 399 8.88 -1.04 -21.09
C ASP A 399 8.62 -2.54 -21.11
N THR A 400 8.91 -3.21 -19.99
CA THR A 400 8.77 -4.68 -19.86
C THR A 400 8.36 -5.08 -18.44
N THR A 401 7.81 -6.28 -18.32
CA THR A 401 7.49 -6.87 -17.00
C THR A 401 8.76 -7.17 -16.22
N GLN A 402 8.78 -6.84 -14.93
CA GLN A 402 9.92 -7.03 -14.04
C GLN A 402 9.57 -7.94 -12.85
N SER A 403 10.54 -8.73 -12.40
CA SER A 403 10.53 -9.29 -11.05
C SER A 403 10.87 -8.17 -10.08
N LEU A 404 10.00 -7.92 -9.11
CA LEU A 404 10.12 -6.80 -8.20
C LEU A 404 10.98 -7.15 -6.98
N GLY A 405 11.73 -6.16 -6.48
CA GLY A 405 12.56 -6.25 -5.28
C GLY A 405 14.05 -6.42 -5.55
N CYS A 406 14.83 -6.00 -4.58
CA CYS A 406 16.29 -6.12 -4.53
C CYS A 406 16.68 -7.02 -3.36
N LEU A 407 17.60 -7.97 -3.58
CA LEU A 407 17.99 -8.95 -2.58
C LEU A 407 19.29 -8.54 -1.90
N THR A 408 19.26 -8.42 -0.57
CA THR A 408 20.41 -8.31 0.30
C THR A 408 20.64 -9.64 1.02
N PHE A 409 21.87 -10.14 0.98
CA PHE A 409 22.22 -11.44 1.54
C PHE A 409 22.30 -11.39 3.07
N GLY A 410 21.72 -12.39 3.71
CA GLY A 410 21.86 -12.64 5.13
C GLY A 410 23.06 -13.54 5.46
N SER A 411 22.94 -14.31 6.55
CA SER A 411 23.97 -15.28 6.94
C SER A 411 24.24 -16.29 5.84
N VAL A 412 25.48 -16.82 5.79
CA VAL A 412 25.88 -17.84 4.81
C VAL A 412 24.92 -19.05 4.80
N ALA A 413 24.45 -19.47 5.98
CA ALA A 413 23.53 -20.60 6.08
C ALA A 413 22.16 -20.28 5.47
N ASN A 414 21.62 -19.08 5.70
CA ASN A 414 20.34 -18.64 5.12
C ASN A 414 20.46 -18.45 3.61
N TRP A 415 21.56 -17.87 3.15
CA TRP A 415 21.83 -17.75 1.72
C TRP A 415 21.91 -19.11 1.02
N GLN A 416 22.62 -20.06 1.60
CA GLN A 416 22.71 -21.41 1.01
C GLN A 416 21.34 -22.11 0.92
N ARG A 417 20.47 -21.93 1.93
CA ARG A 417 19.09 -22.46 1.87
C ARG A 417 18.25 -21.80 0.78
N LEU A 418 18.36 -20.49 0.65
CA LEU A 418 17.68 -19.74 -0.41
C LEU A 418 18.13 -20.23 -1.78
N LEU A 419 19.43 -20.37 -2.03
CA LEU A 419 19.99 -20.88 -3.28
C LEU A 419 19.47 -22.30 -3.58
N GLN A 420 19.47 -23.19 -2.58
CA GLN A 420 18.93 -24.55 -2.76
C GLN A 420 17.44 -24.52 -3.13
N SER A 421 16.66 -23.63 -2.51
CA SER A 421 15.25 -23.43 -2.86
C SER A 421 15.11 -22.95 -4.31
N MET A 422 15.89 -21.95 -4.73
CA MET A 422 15.88 -21.43 -6.10
C MET A 422 16.30 -22.45 -7.15
N LEU A 423 17.28 -23.31 -6.84
CA LEU A 423 17.73 -24.36 -7.77
C LEU A 423 16.72 -25.50 -7.94
N ARG A 424 15.90 -25.75 -6.91
CA ARG A 424 14.78 -26.71 -7.01
C ARG A 424 13.64 -26.16 -7.85
N THR A 425 13.49 -24.85 -7.94
CA THR A 425 12.56 -24.18 -8.85
C THR A 425 13.09 -24.38 -10.29
N LYS A 426 12.61 -25.38 -11.01
CA LYS A 426 12.77 -25.39 -12.47
C LYS A 426 12.12 -24.10 -12.98
N PRO A 427 12.85 -23.24 -13.72
CA PRO A 427 12.21 -22.11 -14.35
C PRO A 427 11.12 -22.70 -15.24
N THR A 428 9.87 -22.55 -14.85
CA THR A 428 8.76 -22.73 -15.77
C THR A 428 8.82 -21.50 -16.67
N VAL A 429 9.78 -21.51 -17.59
CA VAL A 429 9.81 -20.69 -18.78
C VAL A 429 8.66 -21.20 -19.68
N GLN A 430 7.46 -21.14 -19.16
CA GLN A 430 6.30 -20.93 -20.01
C GLN A 430 6.25 -19.43 -20.22
N THR A 431 7.18 -19.04 -21.09
CA THR A 431 7.08 -17.90 -21.96
C THR A 431 5.69 -17.27 -21.95
N LEU A 432 5.62 -16.04 -21.48
CA LEU A 432 4.77 -15.01 -22.03
C LEU A 432 5.09 -14.76 -23.54
N ARG A 433 5.18 -15.86 -24.31
CA ARG A 433 5.21 -15.86 -25.78
C ARG A 433 3.78 -16.04 -26.24
N SER A 434 3.01 -14.97 -26.20
CA SER A 434 1.90 -14.67 -27.12
C SER A 434 1.16 -13.44 -26.63
N ALA A 435 1.75 -12.29 -26.80
CA ALA A 435 1.07 -11.02 -27.04
C ALA A 435 2.15 -10.12 -27.68
N ALA A 436 2.50 -10.42 -28.90
CA ALA A 436 2.96 -9.47 -29.89
C ALA A 436 1.83 -9.27 -30.87
#